data_a930cf5643f7f9642427debef73c9faf
#
_entry.id   a930cf5643f7f9642427debef73c9faf
#
_cell.length_a   1.000
_cell.length_b   1.000
_cell.length_c   1.000
_cell.angle_alpha   90.00
_cell.angle_beta   90.00
_cell.angle_gamma   90.00
#
_symmetry.space_group_name_H-M   'P 1'
#
loop_
_entity.id
_entity.type
_entity.pdbx_description
1 polymer ?
#
loop_
_entity_poly.entity_id
_entity_poly.type
_entity_poly.pdbx_seq_one_letter_code
_entity_poly.pdbx_strand_id
1 'polypeptide(L)'
;MRDIALCHPRMQKIAAQCTTACKAEGINVAISETLRTAAEQDALYAKGRTKPGNIVTNAKGSSYRSQHQWGIAFDFYLKMDVDGDGKIADDAYNDSKGHFRKAAEIGKKLGLAWGGDWSSIVDKPHLYLPDWGSTPTPLIKQYKTPEKFMKTWIMEPVKMGWQKENGGWRFYLKDGSENYVVNDWYKDGDLWYWFDGNGIMVHNVWYQYKGHWYYLGRDGAMVKGLQTISGKWYYLDEDGRMATEPVVLTPQKDGALQYPKLTE
;
A
#
# COMPACT_ATOMS: atom_id res chain seq x y z
N MET A 1 -9.78 -12.65 -9.25
CA MET A 1 -9.35 -11.79 -8.14
C MET A 1 -10.47 -10.80 -7.91
N ARG A 2 -11.02 -10.74 -6.74
CA ARG A 2 -12.13 -9.81 -6.46
C ARG A 2 -11.57 -8.42 -6.19
N ASP A 3 -12.30 -7.41 -6.66
CA ASP A 3 -11.83 -6.04 -6.65
C ASP A 3 -12.14 -5.37 -5.29
N ILE A 4 -11.10 -4.96 -4.57
CA ILE A 4 -11.23 -4.22 -3.31
C ILE A 4 -11.89 -2.84 -3.52
N ALA A 5 -11.81 -2.27 -4.72
CA ALA A 5 -12.45 -1.00 -5.06
C ALA A 5 -13.99 -1.04 -4.96
N LEU A 6 -14.59 -2.23 -4.92
CA LEU A 6 -16.02 -2.41 -4.69
C LEU A 6 -16.42 -2.38 -3.21
N CYS A 7 -15.46 -2.37 -2.28
CA CYS A 7 -15.71 -2.30 -0.85
C CYS A 7 -15.89 -0.86 -0.36
N HIS A 8 -16.31 -0.74 0.91
CA HIS A 8 -16.40 0.55 1.59
C HIS A 8 -15.10 1.35 1.48
N PRO A 9 -15.12 2.66 1.19
CA PRO A 9 -13.90 3.45 0.94
C PRO A 9 -12.83 3.30 2.04
N ARG A 10 -13.24 3.33 3.30
CA ARG A 10 -12.33 3.08 4.43
C ARG A 10 -11.72 1.67 4.39
N MET A 11 -12.46 0.66 3.93
CA MET A 11 -11.95 -0.70 3.78
C MET A 11 -10.87 -0.76 2.70
N GLN A 12 -11.08 -0.09 1.57
CA GLN A 12 -10.11 -0.01 0.48
C GLN A 12 -8.78 0.54 0.98
N LYS A 13 -8.82 1.68 1.70
CA LYS A 13 -7.64 2.33 2.28
C LYS A 13 -6.92 1.42 3.28
N ILE A 14 -7.65 0.87 4.25
CA ILE A 14 -7.04 0.04 5.30
C ILE A 14 -6.50 -1.27 4.74
N ALA A 15 -7.16 -1.87 3.76
CA ALA A 15 -6.66 -3.08 3.09
C ALA A 15 -5.30 -2.84 2.39
N ALA A 16 -5.16 -1.71 1.69
CA ALA A 16 -3.90 -1.31 1.07
C ALA A 16 -2.80 -1.06 2.11
N GLN A 17 -3.11 -0.35 3.20
CA GLN A 17 -2.19 -0.13 4.31
C GLN A 17 -1.77 -1.45 4.99
N CYS A 18 -2.72 -2.36 5.20
CA CYS A 18 -2.48 -3.65 5.83
C CYS A 18 -1.54 -4.53 4.98
N THR A 19 -1.78 -4.64 3.68
CA THR A 19 -0.92 -5.41 2.78
C THR A 19 0.49 -4.84 2.70
N THR A 20 0.63 -3.51 2.65
CA THR A 20 1.93 -2.82 2.68
C THR A 20 2.67 -3.07 3.98
N ALA A 21 2.00 -2.94 5.13
CA ALA A 21 2.60 -3.17 6.45
C ALA A 21 2.97 -4.64 6.67
N CYS A 22 2.14 -5.58 6.22
CA CYS A 22 2.48 -7.01 6.26
C CYS A 22 3.76 -7.30 5.46
N LYS A 23 3.88 -6.74 4.26
CA LYS A 23 5.08 -6.90 3.42
C LYS A 23 6.33 -6.35 4.11
N ALA A 24 6.24 -5.22 4.79
CA ALA A 24 7.35 -4.62 5.55
C ALA A 24 7.83 -5.54 6.69
N GLU A 25 6.91 -6.33 7.28
CA GLU A 25 7.21 -7.34 8.31
C GLU A 25 7.57 -8.73 7.71
N GLY A 26 7.84 -8.81 6.40
CA GLY A 26 8.20 -10.03 5.71
C GLY A 26 7.04 -11.01 5.50
N ILE A 27 5.78 -10.57 5.67
CA ILE A 27 4.58 -11.38 5.47
C ILE A 27 3.93 -10.96 4.14
N ASN A 28 4.15 -11.72 3.09
CA ASN A 28 3.55 -11.43 1.80
C ASN A 28 2.12 -11.99 1.74
N VAL A 29 1.13 -11.11 1.74
CA VAL A 29 -0.29 -11.45 1.68
C VAL A 29 -0.93 -10.91 0.39
N ALA A 30 -2.00 -11.57 -0.05
CA ALA A 30 -2.84 -11.08 -1.14
C ALA A 30 -4.32 -11.24 -0.78
N ILE A 31 -5.16 -10.33 -1.29
CA ILE A 31 -6.60 -10.34 -1.06
C ILE A 31 -7.25 -11.40 -1.93
N SER A 32 -8.08 -12.28 -1.35
CA SER A 32 -8.79 -13.36 -2.04
C SER A 32 -10.28 -13.08 -2.24
N GLU A 33 -10.95 -12.51 -1.24
CA GLU A 33 -12.38 -12.20 -1.28
C GLU A 33 -12.63 -10.76 -0.81
N THR A 34 -13.62 -10.12 -1.43
CA THR A 34 -14.02 -8.74 -1.11
C THR A 34 -15.56 -8.63 -1.08
N LEU A 35 -16.15 -7.67 -1.81
CA LEU A 35 -17.61 -7.59 -1.93
C LEU A 35 -18.18 -8.85 -2.56
N ARG A 36 -19.26 -9.36 -1.97
CA ARG A 36 -19.96 -10.56 -2.42
C ARG A 36 -21.44 -10.25 -2.64
N THR A 37 -21.96 -10.63 -3.80
CA THR A 37 -23.40 -10.54 -4.12
C THR A 37 -24.21 -11.58 -3.34
N ALA A 38 -25.53 -11.38 -3.24
CA ALA A 38 -26.43 -12.37 -2.63
C ALA A 38 -26.35 -13.72 -3.36
N ALA A 39 -26.28 -13.74 -4.69
CA ALA A 39 -26.18 -14.97 -5.48
C ALA A 39 -24.87 -15.73 -5.21
N GLU A 40 -23.75 -15.03 -5.10
CA GLU A 40 -22.47 -15.65 -4.74
C GLU A 40 -22.47 -16.21 -3.32
N GLN A 41 -23.11 -15.50 -2.39
CA GLN A 41 -23.28 -15.98 -1.00
C GLN A 41 -24.18 -17.24 -0.96
N ASP A 42 -25.25 -17.29 -1.74
CA ASP A 42 -26.11 -18.48 -1.84
C ASP A 42 -25.37 -19.66 -2.49
N ALA A 43 -24.50 -19.40 -3.47
CA ALA A 43 -23.66 -20.44 -4.04
C ALA A 43 -22.68 -21.05 -2.99
N LEU A 44 -22.13 -20.23 -2.09
CA LEU A 44 -21.32 -20.70 -0.96
C LEU A 44 -22.17 -21.44 0.07
N TYR A 45 -23.35 -20.94 0.39
CA TYR A 45 -24.26 -21.58 1.33
C TYR A 45 -24.72 -22.98 0.87
N ALA A 46 -24.83 -23.18 -0.44
CA ALA A 46 -25.20 -24.47 -1.04
C ALA A 46 -24.12 -25.57 -0.87
N LYS A 47 -22.84 -25.19 -0.72
CA LYS A 47 -21.74 -26.16 -0.52
C LYS A 47 -21.94 -26.94 0.78
N GLY A 48 -21.79 -28.25 0.71
CA GLY A 48 -22.01 -29.18 1.81
C GLY A 48 -23.46 -29.34 2.25
N ARG A 49 -24.43 -28.75 1.49
CA ARG A 49 -25.90 -28.91 1.71
C ARG A 49 -26.60 -29.45 0.48
N THR A 50 -26.65 -28.68 -0.58
CA THR A 50 -27.30 -29.05 -1.85
C THR A 50 -26.29 -29.21 -2.99
N LYS A 51 -25.03 -28.83 -2.76
CA LYS A 51 -23.90 -29.05 -3.68
C LYS A 51 -22.76 -29.74 -2.94
N PRO A 52 -21.92 -30.51 -3.65
CA PRO A 52 -20.74 -31.15 -3.06
C PRO A 52 -19.82 -30.13 -2.39
N GLY A 53 -19.04 -30.58 -1.40
CA GLY A 53 -18.03 -29.80 -0.66
C GLY A 53 -18.34 -29.66 0.82
N ASN A 54 -17.53 -28.90 1.53
CA ASN A 54 -17.71 -28.62 2.95
C ASN A 54 -18.63 -27.41 3.16
N ILE A 55 -19.29 -27.36 4.32
CA ILE A 55 -20.03 -26.16 4.75
C ILE A 55 -19.00 -25.07 5.06
N VAL A 56 -19.05 -23.98 4.29
CA VAL A 56 -18.11 -22.85 4.42
C VAL A 56 -18.78 -21.58 4.95
N THR A 57 -20.10 -21.56 5.07
CA THR A 57 -20.86 -20.44 5.64
C THR A 57 -22.24 -20.89 6.14
N ASN A 58 -22.73 -20.22 7.19
CA ASN A 58 -24.10 -20.38 7.68
C ASN A 58 -25.02 -19.24 7.23
N ALA A 59 -24.51 -18.23 6.52
CA ALA A 59 -25.30 -17.12 6.04
C ALA A 59 -25.84 -17.39 4.63
N LYS A 60 -27.16 -17.34 4.46
CA LYS A 60 -27.80 -17.29 3.13
C LYS A 60 -27.63 -15.91 2.50
N GLY A 61 -27.58 -15.84 1.17
CA GLY A 61 -27.46 -14.60 0.44
C GLY A 61 -28.56 -13.59 0.74
N SER A 62 -29.81 -14.05 0.78
CA SER A 62 -30.97 -13.21 1.13
C SER A 62 -31.02 -12.74 2.58
N SER A 63 -30.21 -13.32 3.47
CA SER A 63 -30.16 -12.91 4.88
C SER A 63 -29.29 -11.69 5.13
N TYR A 64 -28.39 -11.33 4.21
CA TYR A 64 -27.39 -10.26 4.33
C TYR A 64 -26.53 -10.34 5.61
N ARG A 65 -26.35 -11.55 6.15
CA ARG A 65 -25.58 -11.77 7.40
C ARG A 65 -24.09 -11.95 7.20
N SER A 66 -23.59 -11.90 5.96
CA SER A 66 -22.17 -11.90 5.67
C SER A 66 -21.65 -10.46 5.55
N GLN A 67 -20.55 -10.13 6.23
CA GLN A 67 -19.89 -8.82 6.14
C GLN A 67 -19.41 -8.50 4.74
N HIS A 68 -19.02 -9.51 3.96
CA HIS A 68 -18.69 -9.35 2.54
C HIS A 68 -19.82 -8.77 1.71
N GLN A 69 -21.08 -9.09 2.02
CA GLN A 69 -22.21 -8.51 1.30
C GLN A 69 -22.37 -7.01 1.50
N TRP A 70 -21.82 -6.48 2.59
CA TRP A 70 -21.85 -5.06 2.93
C TRP A 70 -20.58 -4.31 2.51
N GLY A 71 -19.60 -5.00 1.88
CA GLY A 71 -18.32 -4.42 1.48
C GLY A 71 -17.47 -3.94 2.65
N ILE A 72 -17.65 -4.49 3.84
CA ILE A 72 -16.94 -4.12 5.07
C ILE A 72 -15.96 -5.20 5.55
N ALA A 73 -15.66 -6.18 4.70
CA ALA A 73 -14.70 -7.24 4.98
C ALA A 73 -13.92 -7.63 3.73
N PHE A 74 -12.72 -8.15 3.95
CA PHE A 74 -11.96 -8.89 2.95
C PHE A 74 -11.33 -10.12 3.57
N ASP A 75 -11.10 -11.13 2.74
CA ASP A 75 -10.26 -12.27 3.10
C ASP A 75 -8.91 -12.16 2.41
N PHE A 76 -7.88 -12.68 3.06
CA PHE A 76 -6.53 -12.71 2.51
C PHE A 76 -5.94 -14.12 2.54
N TYR A 77 -4.91 -14.33 1.76
CA TYR A 77 -4.10 -15.55 1.75
C TYR A 77 -2.61 -15.22 1.71
N LEU A 78 -1.78 -16.18 2.06
CA LEU A 78 -0.33 -16.02 2.03
C LEU A 78 0.18 -16.22 0.59
N LYS A 79 1.00 -15.29 0.13
CA LYS A 79 1.68 -15.35 -1.17
C LYS A 79 3.19 -15.47 -0.93
N MET A 80 3.59 -16.49 -0.20
CA MET A 80 4.97 -16.76 0.19
C MET A 80 5.15 -18.25 0.42
N ASP A 81 6.39 -18.74 0.27
CA ASP A 81 6.80 -20.07 0.63
C ASP A 81 6.93 -20.13 2.17
N VAL A 82 6.02 -20.85 2.83
CA VAL A 82 5.95 -20.93 4.29
C VAL A 82 6.78 -22.10 4.81
N ASP A 83 6.77 -23.24 4.14
CA ASP A 83 7.45 -24.45 4.61
C ASP A 83 8.88 -24.63 4.06
N GLY A 84 9.24 -23.88 3.01
CA GLY A 84 10.59 -23.86 2.43
C GLY A 84 10.79 -24.90 1.32
N ASP A 85 9.70 -25.43 0.74
CA ASP A 85 9.76 -26.41 -0.35
C ASP A 85 9.92 -25.79 -1.75
N GLY A 86 9.94 -24.46 -1.83
CA GLY A 86 10.07 -23.67 -3.07
C GLY A 86 8.76 -23.43 -3.80
N LYS A 87 7.62 -23.86 -3.25
CA LYS A 87 6.29 -23.65 -3.84
C LYS A 87 5.47 -22.67 -2.99
N ILE A 88 4.84 -21.70 -3.66
CA ILE A 88 4.03 -20.68 -3.01
C ILE A 88 2.53 -21.05 -3.02
N ALA A 89 2.10 -21.83 -4.03
CA ALA A 89 0.67 -22.02 -4.29
C ALA A 89 -0.02 -22.93 -3.26
N ASP A 90 0.69 -23.92 -2.73
CA ASP A 90 0.19 -24.84 -1.69
C ASP A 90 0.22 -24.24 -0.29
N ASP A 91 1.00 -23.19 -0.10
CA ASP A 91 1.13 -22.45 1.15
C ASP A 91 0.09 -21.34 1.37
N ALA A 92 -0.83 -21.14 0.43
CA ALA A 92 -1.80 -20.04 0.48
C ALA A 92 -2.58 -19.97 1.81
N TYR A 93 -2.81 -21.11 2.46
CA TYR A 93 -3.50 -21.21 3.75
C TYR A 93 -2.69 -21.99 4.81
N ASN A 94 -1.37 -22.14 4.60
CA ASN A 94 -0.47 -22.77 5.54
C ASN A 94 -0.18 -21.85 6.72
N ASP A 95 -0.80 -22.10 7.88
CA ASP A 95 -0.62 -21.30 9.09
C ASP A 95 0.34 -21.95 10.11
N SER A 96 1.20 -22.86 9.68
CA SER A 96 2.16 -23.56 10.56
C SER A 96 3.09 -22.61 11.33
N LYS A 97 3.38 -21.43 10.76
CA LYS A 97 4.24 -20.40 11.39
C LYS A 97 3.42 -19.22 11.99
N GLY A 98 2.09 -19.30 12.03
CA GLY A 98 1.21 -18.30 12.64
C GLY A 98 1.15 -16.97 11.87
N HIS A 99 1.36 -16.99 10.57
CA HIS A 99 1.37 -15.78 9.73
C HIS A 99 0.01 -15.10 9.66
N PHE A 100 -1.10 -15.86 9.69
CA PHE A 100 -2.44 -15.28 9.72
C PHE A 100 -2.67 -14.42 10.97
N ARG A 101 -2.24 -14.89 12.14
CA ARG A 101 -2.32 -14.09 13.38
C ARG A 101 -1.46 -12.85 13.30
N LYS A 102 -0.21 -12.95 12.82
CA LYS A 102 0.68 -11.80 12.69
C LYS A 102 0.11 -10.74 11.74
N ALA A 103 -0.40 -11.14 10.57
CA ALA A 103 -1.07 -10.26 9.63
C ALA A 103 -2.34 -9.61 10.24
N ALA A 104 -3.12 -10.38 10.99
CA ALA A 104 -4.30 -9.88 11.68
C ALA A 104 -3.96 -8.84 12.77
N GLU A 105 -2.89 -9.03 13.53
CA GLU A 105 -2.44 -8.04 14.52
C GLU A 105 -2.03 -6.71 13.86
N ILE A 106 -1.44 -6.76 12.66
CA ILE A 106 -1.18 -5.56 11.84
C ILE A 106 -2.51 -4.92 11.45
N GLY A 107 -3.47 -5.69 10.93
CA GLY A 107 -4.81 -5.21 10.59
C GLY A 107 -5.54 -4.57 11.78
N LYS A 108 -5.44 -5.16 12.97
CA LYS A 108 -6.02 -4.62 14.21
C LYS A 108 -5.41 -3.25 14.59
N LYS A 109 -4.10 -3.08 14.46
CA LYS A 109 -3.44 -1.77 14.68
C LYS A 109 -3.95 -0.70 13.72
N LEU A 110 -4.43 -1.09 12.53
CA LEU A 110 -5.03 -0.21 11.53
C LEU A 110 -6.55 -0.01 11.72
N GLY A 111 -7.13 -0.62 12.75
CA GLY A 111 -8.56 -0.47 13.08
C GLY A 111 -9.48 -1.53 12.49
N LEU A 112 -8.95 -2.67 12.04
CA LEU A 112 -9.75 -3.83 11.66
C LEU A 112 -10.00 -4.76 12.87
N ALA A 113 -11.00 -5.60 12.75
CA ALA A 113 -11.20 -6.77 13.60
C ALA A 113 -10.97 -8.05 12.79
N TRP A 114 -10.76 -9.17 13.47
CA TRP A 114 -10.33 -10.43 12.89
C TRP A 114 -11.29 -11.57 13.17
N GLY A 115 -11.66 -12.32 12.13
CA GLY A 115 -12.49 -13.52 12.25
C GLY A 115 -11.83 -14.68 13.00
N GLY A 116 -10.49 -14.65 13.12
CA GLY A 116 -9.74 -15.60 13.95
C GLY A 116 -9.97 -15.46 15.46
N ASP A 117 -10.57 -14.35 15.92
CA ASP A 117 -10.97 -14.14 17.32
C ASP A 117 -12.39 -14.62 17.62
N TRP A 118 -13.16 -15.08 16.62
CA TRP A 118 -14.51 -15.56 16.84
C TRP A 118 -14.51 -16.89 17.59
N SER A 119 -15.49 -17.07 18.49
CA SER A 119 -15.59 -18.27 19.33
C SER A 119 -16.31 -19.44 18.65
N SER A 120 -17.16 -19.18 17.64
CA SER A 120 -18.01 -20.22 17.05
C SER A 120 -17.48 -20.77 15.72
N ILE A 121 -17.00 -19.88 14.84
CA ILE A 121 -16.39 -20.23 13.55
C ILE A 121 -15.13 -19.39 13.43
N VAL A 122 -13.99 -20.01 13.68
CA VAL A 122 -12.68 -19.33 13.54
C VAL A 122 -12.38 -19.15 12.06
N ASP A 123 -12.34 -17.91 11.60
CA ASP A 123 -12.08 -17.55 10.21
C ASP A 123 -10.78 -16.73 10.12
N LYS A 124 -9.66 -17.44 10.00
CA LYS A 124 -8.32 -16.82 10.02
C LYS A 124 -8.03 -15.87 8.85
N PRO A 125 -8.50 -16.13 7.61
CA PRO A 125 -8.37 -15.19 6.50
C PRO A 125 -9.13 -13.88 6.67
N HIS A 126 -10.17 -13.82 7.50
CA HIS A 126 -11.18 -12.79 7.50
C HIS A 126 -10.82 -11.56 8.34
N LEU A 127 -10.73 -10.39 7.69
CA LEU A 127 -10.57 -9.07 8.33
C LEU A 127 -11.75 -8.17 7.99
N TYR A 128 -12.26 -7.40 8.97
CA TYR A 128 -13.46 -6.59 8.79
C TYR A 128 -13.43 -5.27 9.57
N LEU A 129 -14.25 -4.30 9.15
CA LEU A 129 -14.49 -3.05 9.88
C LEU A 129 -15.42 -3.33 11.08
N PRO A 130 -14.98 -3.06 12.33
CA PRO A 130 -15.76 -3.36 13.54
C PRO A 130 -16.82 -2.31 13.89
N ASP A 131 -16.96 -1.24 13.11
CA ASP A 131 -17.83 -0.11 13.41
C ASP A 131 -19.31 -0.49 13.63
N TRP A 132 -19.72 -1.60 13.04
CA TRP A 132 -21.08 -2.15 13.17
C TRP A 132 -21.11 -3.45 13.97
N GLY A 133 -20.05 -3.72 14.77
CA GLY A 133 -19.91 -4.93 15.56
C GLY A 133 -19.38 -6.13 14.77
N SER A 134 -19.39 -7.30 15.41
CA SER A 134 -18.89 -8.56 14.82
C SER A 134 -19.85 -9.19 13.79
N THR A 135 -21.06 -8.63 13.63
CA THR A 135 -22.06 -9.10 12.65
C THR A 135 -22.72 -7.92 11.94
N PRO A 136 -23.25 -8.08 10.72
CA PRO A 136 -23.96 -7.02 10.01
C PRO A 136 -25.35 -6.68 10.56
N THR A 137 -25.74 -7.21 11.70
CA THR A 137 -27.09 -6.99 12.29
C THR A 137 -27.47 -5.51 12.39
N PRO A 138 -26.60 -4.59 12.85
CA PRO A 138 -26.92 -3.16 12.87
C PRO A 138 -27.17 -2.59 11.48
N LEU A 139 -26.39 -2.99 10.48
CA LEU A 139 -26.57 -2.56 9.08
C LEU A 139 -27.89 -3.06 8.50
N ILE A 140 -28.24 -4.33 8.76
CA ILE A 140 -29.54 -4.91 8.35
C ILE A 140 -30.68 -4.11 8.98
N LYS A 141 -30.58 -3.80 10.28
CA LYS A 141 -31.60 -3.04 11.00
C LYS A 141 -31.79 -1.66 10.41
N GLN A 142 -30.71 -0.95 10.10
CA GLN A 142 -30.70 0.43 9.65
C GLN A 142 -31.04 0.57 8.16
N TYR A 143 -30.36 -0.18 7.30
CA TYR A 143 -30.40 0.01 5.84
C TYR A 143 -31.25 -1.02 5.11
N LYS A 144 -31.56 -2.16 5.71
CA LYS A 144 -32.30 -3.31 5.15
C LYS A 144 -31.52 -4.08 4.08
N THR A 145 -30.82 -3.42 3.14
CA THR A 145 -30.05 -4.04 2.08
C THR A 145 -28.68 -3.39 1.91
N PRO A 146 -27.66 -4.12 1.45
CA PRO A 146 -26.34 -3.59 1.18
C PRO A 146 -26.32 -2.40 0.22
N GLU A 147 -27.15 -2.43 -0.84
CA GLU A 147 -27.20 -1.36 -1.86
C GLU A 147 -27.62 -0.01 -1.25
N LYS A 148 -28.52 -0.03 -0.24
CA LYS A 148 -28.91 1.19 0.45
C LYS A 148 -27.77 1.75 1.32
N PHE A 149 -26.98 0.89 1.92
CA PHE A 149 -25.80 1.30 2.67
C PHE A 149 -24.71 1.84 1.72
N MET A 150 -24.45 1.16 0.60
CA MET A 150 -23.46 1.61 -0.38
C MET A 150 -23.75 3.00 -0.95
N LYS A 151 -25.03 3.38 -1.06
CA LYS A 151 -25.44 4.75 -1.47
C LYS A 151 -25.07 5.84 -0.47
N THR A 152 -24.71 5.48 0.75
CA THR A 152 -24.26 6.45 1.78
C THR A 152 -22.74 6.66 1.76
N TRP A 153 -22.00 5.90 0.96
CA TRP A 153 -20.55 6.02 0.92
C TRP A 153 -20.12 7.31 0.26
N ILE A 154 -19.34 8.09 1.00
CA ILE A 154 -18.67 9.26 0.46
C ILE A 154 -17.33 8.77 -0.09
N MET A 155 -17.16 8.88 -1.39
CA MET A 155 -15.91 8.56 -2.08
C MET A 155 -15.01 9.80 -2.03
N GLU A 156 -14.20 9.93 -0.99
CA GLU A 156 -13.11 10.91 -1.00
C GLU A 156 -12.07 10.47 -2.05
N PRO A 157 -11.58 11.38 -2.89
CA PRO A 157 -10.54 11.03 -3.83
C PRO A 157 -9.28 10.59 -3.05
N VAL A 158 -8.80 9.39 -3.33
CA VAL A 158 -7.56 8.85 -2.73
C VAL A 158 -6.38 9.72 -3.16
N LYS A 159 -5.63 10.23 -2.20
CA LYS A 159 -4.43 11.01 -2.51
C LYS A 159 -3.36 10.10 -3.11
N MET A 160 -2.87 10.44 -4.28
CA MET A 160 -1.79 9.74 -4.98
C MET A 160 -0.88 10.73 -5.69
N GLY A 161 0.41 10.39 -5.78
CA GLY A 161 1.40 11.23 -6.43
C GLY A 161 1.65 12.55 -5.67
N TRP A 162 2.04 13.57 -6.41
CA TRP A 162 2.37 14.88 -5.84
C TRP A 162 1.13 15.61 -5.31
N GLN A 163 1.18 16.00 -4.04
CA GLN A 163 0.15 16.79 -3.37
C GLN A 163 0.80 17.98 -2.67
N LYS A 164 0.26 19.18 -2.91
CA LYS A 164 0.67 20.38 -2.18
C LYS A 164 -0.21 20.52 -0.93
N GLU A 165 0.43 20.54 0.23
CA GLU A 165 -0.25 20.65 1.52
C GLU A 165 0.36 21.77 2.36
N ASN A 166 -0.22 22.02 3.54
CA ASN A 166 0.35 22.96 4.49
C ASN A 166 1.77 22.50 4.89
N GLY A 167 2.78 23.28 4.53
CA GLY A 167 4.19 22.96 4.79
C GLY A 167 5.01 22.57 3.56
N GLY A 168 4.38 22.25 2.41
CA GLY A 168 5.11 21.96 1.18
C GLY A 168 4.52 20.84 0.32
N TRP A 169 5.36 20.23 -0.50
CA TRP A 169 4.97 19.13 -1.36
C TRP A 169 5.22 17.78 -0.70
N ARG A 170 4.26 16.84 -0.82
CA ARG A 170 4.36 15.43 -0.48
C ARG A 170 4.18 14.56 -1.69
N PHE A 171 4.78 13.38 -1.68
CA PHE A 171 4.52 12.36 -2.68
C PHE A 171 3.80 11.17 -2.03
N TYR A 172 2.53 11.02 -2.35
CA TYR A 172 1.71 9.90 -1.92
C TYR A 172 1.96 8.68 -2.81
N LEU A 173 2.12 7.51 -2.21
CA LEU A 173 2.35 6.27 -2.93
C LEU A 173 1.15 5.95 -3.83
N LYS A 174 1.43 5.42 -5.03
CA LYS A 174 0.39 5.11 -6.02
C LYS A 174 -0.24 3.72 -5.78
N ASP A 175 -0.31 3.29 -4.53
CA ASP A 175 -0.82 1.98 -4.09
C ASP A 175 -2.20 2.05 -3.43
N GLY A 176 -2.81 3.24 -3.35
CA GLY A 176 -4.11 3.48 -2.73
C GLY A 176 -4.09 3.53 -1.20
N SER A 177 -2.93 3.39 -0.55
CA SER A 177 -2.81 3.41 0.92
C SER A 177 -2.92 4.80 1.53
N GLU A 178 -2.76 5.87 0.71
CA GLU A 178 -2.50 7.24 1.15
C GLU A 178 -1.27 7.39 2.05
N ASN A 179 -0.38 6.41 2.04
CA ASN A 179 0.95 6.58 2.60
C ASN A 179 1.77 7.49 1.67
N TYR A 180 2.71 8.23 2.25
CA TYR A 180 3.60 9.11 1.51
C TYR A 180 5.06 8.86 1.91
N VAL A 181 5.97 9.32 1.07
CA VAL A 181 7.41 9.16 1.31
C VAL A 181 7.83 9.98 2.51
N VAL A 182 8.59 9.38 3.44
CA VAL A 182 9.06 10.00 4.68
C VAL A 182 10.51 9.63 4.91
N ASN A 183 11.37 10.62 5.14
CA ASN A 183 12.78 10.46 5.47
C ASN A 183 13.52 9.51 4.49
N ASP A 184 13.20 9.67 3.20
CA ASP A 184 13.76 8.81 2.15
C ASP A 184 13.83 9.53 0.80
N TRP A 185 14.62 8.94 -0.11
CA TRP A 185 14.68 9.29 -1.52
C TRP A 185 13.52 8.66 -2.30
N TYR A 186 12.99 9.41 -3.22
CA TYR A 186 11.99 8.90 -4.16
C TYR A 186 12.33 9.33 -5.59
N LYS A 187 12.26 8.37 -6.53
CA LYS A 187 12.43 8.64 -7.95
C LYS A 187 11.07 8.76 -8.62
N ASP A 188 10.78 9.95 -9.20
CA ASP A 188 9.60 10.15 -10.04
C ASP A 188 10.07 10.52 -11.46
N GLY A 189 9.75 9.69 -12.44
CA GLY A 189 10.36 9.75 -13.75
C GLY A 189 11.87 9.55 -13.68
N ASP A 190 12.65 10.51 -14.22
CA ASP A 190 14.13 10.48 -14.20
C ASP A 190 14.75 11.32 -13.08
N LEU A 191 13.91 11.96 -12.26
CA LEU A 191 14.36 12.88 -11.22
C LEU A 191 14.25 12.24 -9.84
N TRP A 192 15.23 12.55 -8.97
CA TRP A 192 15.27 12.14 -7.59
C TRP A 192 14.90 13.29 -6.68
N TYR A 193 14.10 13.00 -5.64
CA TYR A 193 13.65 13.93 -4.64
C TYR A 193 13.93 13.37 -3.25
N TRP A 194 14.21 14.24 -2.28
CA TRP A 194 14.32 13.86 -0.89
C TRP A 194 13.14 14.41 -0.09
N PHE A 195 12.60 13.56 0.79
CA PHE A 195 11.52 13.95 1.71
C PHE A 195 12.04 13.87 3.14
N ASP A 196 11.76 14.91 3.94
CA ASP A 196 12.17 15.00 5.34
C ASP A 196 11.37 14.04 6.27
N GLY A 197 11.66 14.09 7.59
CA GLY A 197 10.98 13.28 8.59
C GLY A 197 9.49 13.57 8.75
N ASN A 198 8.99 14.68 8.18
CA ASN A 198 7.57 15.03 8.11
C ASN A 198 6.95 14.65 6.75
N GLY A 199 7.73 14.06 5.85
CA GLY A 199 7.32 13.73 4.49
C GLY A 199 7.18 14.94 3.58
N ILE A 200 7.87 16.04 3.88
CA ILE A 200 7.89 17.24 3.04
C ILE A 200 9.11 17.20 2.13
N MET A 201 8.88 17.41 0.83
CA MET A 201 9.96 17.52 -0.16
C MET A 201 10.86 18.71 0.18
N VAL A 202 12.14 18.45 0.37
CA VAL A 202 13.14 19.50 0.57
C VAL A 202 13.56 20.10 -0.77
N HIS A 203 13.87 21.40 -0.80
CA HIS A 203 14.26 22.08 -2.02
C HIS A 203 15.18 23.27 -1.72
N ASN A 204 15.95 23.68 -2.71
CA ASN A 204 16.87 24.81 -2.66
C ASN A 204 17.84 24.71 -1.46
N VAL A 205 18.41 23.52 -1.22
CA VAL A 205 19.20 23.22 -0.04
C VAL A 205 20.26 22.15 -0.31
N TRP A 206 21.40 22.30 0.36
CA TRP A 206 22.38 21.23 0.48
C TRP A 206 21.91 20.19 1.49
N TYR A 207 21.99 18.92 1.10
CA TYR A 207 21.58 17.81 1.95
C TYR A 207 22.69 16.76 2.04
N GLN A 208 23.04 16.37 3.28
CA GLN A 208 24.05 15.33 3.51
C GLN A 208 23.36 13.99 3.75
N TYR A 209 23.71 12.98 2.94
CA TYR A 209 23.18 11.64 3.07
C TYR A 209 24.30 10.60 2.92
N LYS A 210 24.44 9.70 3.89
CA LYS A 210 25.46 8.63 3.90
C LYS A 210 26.88 9.15 3.60
N GLY A 211 27.24 10.30 4.15
CA GLY A 211 28.59 10.89 4.01
C GLY A 211 28.81 11.70 2.73
N HIS A 212 27.86 11.78 1.81
CA HIS A 212 27.94 12.56 0.59
C HIS A 212 27.02 13.77 0.64
N TRP A 213 27.41 14.85 -0.05
CA TRP A 213 26.62 16.05 -0.21
C TRP A 213 25.85 16.02 -1.55
N TYR A 214 24.59 16.38 -1.49
CA TYR A 214 23.67 16.53 -2.61
C TYR A 214 23.06 17.93 -2.60
N TYR A 215 22.66 18.43 -3.73
CA TYR A 215 21.88 19.67 -3.79
C TYR A 215 20.52 19.40 -4.38
N LEU A 216 19.47 19.77 -3.64
CA LEU A 216 18.09 19.74 -4.12
C LEU A 216 17.79 21.12 -4.70
N GLY A 217 17.47 21.17 -6.00
CA GLY A 217 17.21 22.39 -6.72
C GLY A 217 15.96 23.14 -6.24
N ARG A 218 15.65 24.23 -6.90
CA ARG A 218 14.48 25.06 -6.57
C ARG A 218 13.16 24.29 -6.69
N ASP A 219 13.10 23.34 -7.60
CA ASP A 219 11.96 22.43 -7.86
C ASP A 219 11.98 21.18 -6.97
N GLY A 220 12.99 21.04 -6.10
CA GLY A 220 13.21 19.88 -5.25
C GLY A 220 13.94 18.72 -5.90
N ALA A 221 14.17 18.77 -7.23
CA ALA A 221 14.91 17.72 -7.90
C ALA A 221 16.41 17.76 -7.52
N MET A 222 17.00 16.57 -7.33
CA MET A 222 18.44 16.43 -7.14
C MET A 222 19.18 16.85 -8.41
N VAL A 223 20.05 17.83 -8.30
CA VAL A 223 20.81 18.34 -9.46
C VAL A 223 22.08 17.54 -9.70
N LYS A 224 22.53 17.54 -10.95
CA LYS A 224 23.74 16.86 -11.42
C LYS A 224 24.55 17.78 -12.32
N GLY A 225 25.80 17.41 -12.57
CA GLY A 225 26.71 18.14 -13.43
C GLY A 225 27.23 19.41 -12.78
N LEU A 226 27.68 20.35 -13.62
CA LEU A 226 28.20 21.63 -13.19
C LEU A 226 27.08 22.57 -12.79
N GLN A 227 27.10 23.05 -11.58
CA GLN A 227 26.06 23.91 -11.01
C GLN A 227 26.66 25.18 -10.42
N THR A 228 25.94 26.30 -10.57
CA THR A 228 26.27 27.55 -9.88
C THR A 228 25.30 27.73 -8.71
N ILE A 229 25.80 27.61 -7.49
CA ILE A 229 24.98 27.69 -6.29
C ILE A 229 25.56 28.79 -5.39
N SER A 230 24.77 29.82 -5.09
CA SER A 230 25.20 30.98 -4.32
C SER A 230 26.50 31.63 -4.84
N GLY A 231 26.62 31.73 -6.18
CA GLY A 231 27.75 32.35 -6.85
C GLY A 231 29.04 31.52 -6.89
N LYS A 232 28.99 30.26 -6.45
CA LYS A 232 30.12 29.31 -6.50
C LYS A 232 29.80 28.17 -7.43
N TRP A 233 30.84 27.62 -8.08
CA TRP A 233 30.74 26.47 -8.97
C TRP A 233 30.93 25.18 -8.18
N TYR A 234 30.03 24.22 -8.43
CA TYR A 234 30.08 22.88 -7.88
C TYR A 234 29.87 21.86 -8.98
N TYR A 235 30.53 20.73 -8.90
CA TYR A 235 30.26 19.59 -9.75
C TYR A 235 29.59 18.48 -8.94
N LEU A 236 28.46 17.96 -9.44
CA LEU A 236 27.77 16.83 -8.87
C LEU A 236 27.80 15.69 -9.90
N ASP A 237 28.21 14.50 -9.47
CA ASP A 237 28.35 13.35 -10.35
C ASP A 237 26.99 12.79 -10.84
N GLU A 238 27.01 11.66 -11.55
CA GLU A 238 25.80 11.00 -12.06
C GLU A 238 24.85 10.52 -10.96
N ASP A 239 25.38 10.25 -9.76
CA ASP A 239 24.60 9.91 -8.58
C ASP A 239 24.15 11.15 -7.80
N GLY A 240 24.51 12.35 -8.26
CA GLY A 240 24.21 13.63 -7.62
C GLY A 240 25.13 13.97 -6.44
N ARG A 241 26.25 13.24 -6.26
CA ARG A 241 27.20 13.48 -5.17
C ARG A 241 28.13 14.63 -5.51
N MET A 242 28.28 15.59 -4.62
CA MET A 242 29.21 16.69 -4.78
C MET A 242 30.65 16.17 -4.84
N ALA A 243 31.38 16.54 -5.89
CA ALA A 243 32.79 16.21 -6.02
C ALA A 243 33.60 16.93 -4.93
N THR A 244 34.47 16.19 -4.26
CA THR A 244 35.43 16.70 -3.27
C THR A 244 36.86 16.62 -3.77
N GLU A 245 37.07 15.94 -4.90
CA GLU A 245 38.36 15.77 -5.55
C GLU A 245 38.36 16.50 -6.93
N PRO A 246 39.54 16.78 -7.51
CA PRO A 246 39.62 17.43 -8.81
C PRO A 246 38.88 16.66 -9.91
N VAL A 247 38.04 17.35 -10.67
CA VAL A 247 37.34 16.82 -11.84
C VAL A 247 38.09 17.15 -13.11
N VAL A 248 38.54 16.14 -13.86
CA VAL A 248 39.26 16.30 -15.10
C VAL A 248 38.24 16.39 -16.24
N LEU A 249 38.26 17.51 -16.97
CA LEU A 249 37.48 17.71 -18.18
C LEU A 249 38.34 17.45 -19.42
N THR A 250 37.87 16.57 -20.30
CA THR A 250 38.57 16.22 -21.54
C THR A 250 37.87 16.87 -22.72
N PRO A 251 38.55 17.72 -23.50
CA PRO A 251 37.93 18.36 -24.68
C PRO A 251 37.69 17.31 -25.78
N GLN A 252 36.56 17.44 -26.44
CA GLN A 252 36.27 16.74 -27.69
C GLN A 252 37.02 17.32 -28.87
N LYS A 253 36.91 16.70 -30.07
CA LYS A 253 37.58 17.19 -31.30
C LYS A 253 37.16 18.60 -31.70
N ASP A 254 35.97 19.02 -31.34
CA ASP A 254 35.42 20.36 -31.57
C ASP A 254 35.76 21.37 -30.47
N GLY A 255 36.50 20.95 -29.44
CA GLY A 255 36.86 21.77 -28.28
C GLY A 255 35.82 21.81 -27.18
N ALA A 256 34.67 21.17 -27.33
CA ALA A 256 33.67 21.07 -26.26
C ALA A 256 34.22 20.25 -25.08
N LEU A 257 33.98 20.72 -23.86
CA LEU A 257 34.37 20.03 -22.64
C LEU A 257 33.23 19.09 -22.21
N GLN A 258 33.53 17.80 -22.22
CA GLN A 258 32.63 16.82 -21.63
C GLN A 258 32.92 16.66 -20.15
N TYR A 259 31.87 16.71 -19.35
CA TYR A 259 31.94 16.29 -17.96
C TYR A 259 32.02 14.75 -17.90
N PRO A 260 32.82 14.18 -16.97
CA PRO A 260 32.90 12.74 -16.84
C PRO A 260 31.48 12.20 -16.61
N LYS A 261 31.06 11.24 -17.46
CA LYS A 261 29.81 10.49 -17.35
C LYS A 261 28.49 11.29 -17.41
N LEU A 262 28.46 12.50 -17.95
CA LEU A 262 27.20 13.10 -18.37
C LEU A 262 26.86 12.51 -19.74
N THR A 263 25.85 11.65 -19.79
CA THR A 263 25.19 11.25 -21.04
C THR A 263 24.14 12.30 -21.39
N GLU A 264 24.07 12.65 -22.68
CA GLU A 264 23.02 13.52 -23.22
C GLU A 264 21.63 13.02 -22.95
#